data_f9c1a77770ae8297c3c7731044de705e
#
_entry.id   f9c1a77770ae8297c3c7731044de705e
#
_cell.length_a   1.000
_cell.length_b   1.000
_cell.length_c   1.000
_cell.angle_alpha   90.00
_cell.angle_beta   90.00
_cell.angle_gamma   90.00
#
_symmetry.space_group_name_H-M   'P 1'
#
loop_
_entity.id
_entity.type
_entity.pdbx_description
1 polymer ?
#
loop_
_entity_poly.entity_id
_entity_poly.type
_entity_poly.pdbx_seq_one_letter_code
_entity_poly.pdbx_strand_id
1 'polypeptide(L)'
;MATVLMLTSFIFAEFFHTEKSHVRNLKVLQGLFYRPLLESNIMSKELLEQLFPNLEEVLALHNQYNQKMKERVKAGFPIGNIGDMLCEMVILF
;
A
#
# COMPACT_ATOMS: atom_id res chain seq x y z
N MET A 1 -14.04 -9.23 26.23
CA MET A 1 -14.55 -9.02 24.86
C MET A 1 -14.35 -7.59 24.39
N ALA A 2 -14.83 -6.59 25.12
CA ALA A 2 -14.67 -5.19 24.72
C ALA A 2 -13.21 -4.76 24.57
N THR A 3 -12.31 -5.22 25.44
CA THR A 3 -10.89 -4.90 25.39
C THR A 3 -10.22 -5.47 24.14
N VAL A 4 -10.59 -6.71 23.76
CA VAL A 4 -10.04 -7.35 22.55
C VAL A 4 -10.51 -6.61 21.30
N LEU A 5 -11.78 -6.20 21.26
CA LEU A 5 -12.32 -5.42 20.13
C LEU A 5 -11.65 -4.06 20.02
N MET A 6 -11.38 -3.40 21.14
CA MET A 6 -10.68 -2.13 21.15
C MET A 6 -9.26 -2.26 20.62
N LEU A 7 -8.52 -3.29 21.05
CA LEU A 7 -7.17 -3.55 20.57
C LEU A 7 -7.16 -3.87 19.08
N THR A 8 -8.11 -4.68 18.61
CA THR A 8 -8.23 -5.03 17.21
C THR A 8 -8.52 -3.78 16.37
N SER A 9 -9.41 -2.91 16.85
CA SER A 9 -9.71 -1.64 16.17
C SER A 9 -8.49 -0.74 16.09
N PHE A 10 -7.72 -0.65 17.16
CA PHE A 10 -6.52 0.16 17.22
C PHE A 10 -5.47 -0.37 16.22
N ILE A 11 -5.24 -1.68 16.21
CA ILE A 11 -4.29 -2.32 15.31
C ILE A 11 -4.70 -2.09 13.86
N PHE A 12 -5.98 -2.23 13.55
CA PHE A 12 -6.49 -1.97 12.19
C PHE A 12 -6.26 -0.52 11.77
N ALA A 13 -6.57 0.43 12.66
CA ALA A 13 -6.39 1.85 12.38
C ALA A 13 -4.91 2.19 12.12
N GLU A 14 -4.01 1.63 12.91
CA GLU A 14 -2.57 1.80 12.73
C GLU A 14 -2.09 1.17 11.42
N PHE A 15 -2.55 -0.03 11.11
CA PHE A 15 -2.21 -0.71 9.87
C PHE A 15 -2.68 0.09 8.65
N PHE A 16 -3.93 0.57 8.69
CA PHE A 16 -4.49 1.37 7.61
C PHE A 16 -3.71 2.67 7.43
N HIS A 17 -3.39 3.34 8.53
CA HIS A 17 -2.61 4.57 8.49
C HIS A 17 -1.22 4.34 7.89
N THR A 18 -0.56 3.26 8.30
CA THR A 18 0.75 2.87 7.78
C THR A 18 0.69 2.58 6.28
N GLU A 19 -0.34 1.87 5.81
CA GLU A 19 -0.51 1.59 4.40
C GLU A 19 -0.75 2.86 3.58
N LYS A 20 -1.53 3.79 4.09
CA LYS A 20 -1.73 5.10 3.45
C LYS A 20 -0.41 5.85 3.29
N SER A 21 0.41 5.86 4.33
CA SER A 21 1.72 6.50 4.30
C SER A 21 2.64 5.82 3.30
N HIS A 22 2.59 4.49 3.22
CA HIS A 22 3.37 3.70 2.28
C HIS A 22 3.01 4.06 0.83
N VAL A 23 1.72 4.10 0.52
CA VAL A 23 1.24 4.46 -0.82
C VAL A 23 1.68 5.88 -1.18
N ARG A 24 1.56 6.81 -0.24
CA ARG A 24 1.98 8.19 -0.44
C ARG A 24 3.47 8.28 -0.76
N ASN A 25 4.31 7.57 0.01
CA ASN A 25 5.74 7.56 -0.20
C ASN A 25 6.13 6.94 -1.55
N LEU A 26 5.45 5.86 -1.94
CA LEU A 26 5.68 5.23 -3.24
C LEU A 26 5.27 6.15 -4.39
N LYS A 27 4.18 6.90 -4.25
CA LYS A 27 3.77 7.89 -5.25
C LYS A 27 4.77 9.04 -5.38
N VAL A 28 5.37 9.46 -4.27
CA VAL A 28 6.43 10.47 -4.27
C VAL A 28 7.64 9.94 -5.04
N LEU A 29 8.08 8.73 -4.75
CA LEU A 29 9.20 8.11 -5.48
C LEU A 29 8.92 8.04 -6.97
N GLN A 30 7.72 7.65 -7.36
CA GLN A 30 7.35 7.54 -8.77
C GLN A 30 7.29 8.93 -9.44
N GLY A 31 6.58 9.87 -8.82
CA GLY A 31 6.30 11.17 -9.43
C GLY A 31 7.46 12.14 -9.42
N LEU A 32 8.26 12.16 -8.36
CA LEU A 32 9.35 13.12 -8.22
C LEU A 32 10.71 12.58 -8.66
N PHE A 33 10.89 11.28 -8.70
CA PHE A 33 12.19 10.69 -9.02
C PHE A 33 12.14 9.80 -10.26
N TYR A 34 11.32 8.76 -10.24
CA TYR A 34 11.30 7.76 -11.30
C TYR A 34 10.88 8.36 -12.66
N ARG A 35 9.73 9.01 -12.72
CA ARG A 35 9.21 9.57 -13.98
C ARG A 35 10.11 10.66 -14.57
N PRO A 36 10.56 11.65 -13.79
CA PRO A 36 11.45 12.67 -14.36
C PRO A 36 12.76 12.09 -14.89
N LEU A 37 13.32 11.09 -14.22
CA LEU A 37 14.54 10.44 -14.69
C LEU A 37 14.29 9.64 -15.97
N LEU A 38 13.15 8.99 -16.08
CA LEU A 38 12.77 8.24 -17.27
C LEU A 38 12.55 9.17 -18.46
N GLU A 39 11.80 10.25 -18.26
CA GLU A 39 11.45 11.19 -19.33
C GLU A 39 12.63 12.04 -19.79
N SER A 40 13.56 12.34 -18.89
CA SER A 40 14.74 13.17 -19.24
C SER A 40 15.82 12.43 -20.02
N ASN A 41 15.74 11.11 -20.13
CA ASN A 41 16.73 10.26 -20.78
C ASN A 41 18.16 10.41 -20.21
N ILE A 42 18.28 10.90 -18.98
CA ILE A 42 19.58 11.00 -18.30
C ILE A 42 20.10 9.61 -17.93
N MET A 43 19.19 8.70 -17.63
CA MET A 43 19.50 7.31 -17.28
C MET A 43 18.83 6.35 -18.25
N SER A 44 19.49 5.22 -18.54
CA SER A 44 18.85 4.15 -19.29
C SER A 44 17.71 3.52 -18.50
N LYS A 45 16.74 2.94 -19.21
CA LYS A 45 15.62 2.27 -18.58
C LYS A 45 16.08 1.11 -17.70
N GLU A 46 17.11 0.37 -18.16
CA GLU A 46 17.67 -0.75 -17.41
C GLU A 46 18.26 -0.29 -16.09
N LEU A 47 18.96 0.83 -16.07
CA LEU A 47 19.55 1.38 -14.85
C LEU A 47 18.47 1.87 -13.89
N LEU A 48 17.42 2.51 -14.43
CA LEU A 48 16.28 2.94 -13.62
C LEU A 48 15.58 1.76 -12.95
N GLU A 49 15.42 0.64 -13.66
CA GLU A 49 14.81 -0.55 -13.10
C GLU A 49 15.67 -1.17 -12.01
N GLN A 50 16.99 -1.02 -12.07
CA GLN A 50 17.89 -1.46 -11.00
C GLN A 50 17.79 -0.58 -9.76
N LEU A 51 17.61 0.74 -9.95
CA LEU A 51 17.46 1.69 -8.84
C LEU A 51 16.08 1.63 -8.19
N PHE A 52 15.05 1.37 -8.99
CA PHE A 52 13.66 1.33 -8.54
C PHE A 52 13.01 0.00 -8.96
N PRO A 53 13.50 -1.14 -8.40
CA PRO A 53 12.99 -2.44 -8.82
C PRO A 53 11.52 -2.59 -8.50
N ASN A 54 10.72 -2.92 -9.50
CA ASN A 54 9.29 -3.20 -9.39
C ASN A 54 8.47 -2.05 -8.77
N LEU A 55 8.94 -0.82 -8.84
CA LEU A 55 8.28 0.33 -8.20
C LEU A 55 6.81 0.45 -8.61
N GLU A 56 6.51 0.37 -9.91
CA GLU A 56 5.15 0.52 -10.41
C GLU A 56 4.25 -0.63 -9.97
N GLU A 57 4.77 -1.86 -9.97
CA GLU A 57 4.02 -3.03 -9.52
C GLU A 57 3.71 -2.97 -8.03
N VAL A 58 4.71 -2.61 -7.23
CA VAL A 58 4.54 -2.48 -5.77
C VAL A 58 3.56 -1.35 -5.45
N LEU A 59 3.67 -0.23 -6.14
CA LEU A 59 2.74 0.89 -5.96
C LEU A 59 1.31 0.47 -6.30
N ALA A 60 1.11 -0.23 -7.41
CA ALA A 60 -0.20 -0.70 -7.82
C ALA A 60 -0.82 -1.65 -6.80
N LEU A 61 -0.03 -2.59 -6.26
CA LEU A 61 -0.49 -3.53 -5.25
C LEU A 61 -0.89 -2.82 -3.96
N HIS A 62 -0.05 -1.94 -3.45
CA HIS A 62 -0.35 -1.22 -2.21
C HIS A 62 -1.52 -0.27 -2.37
N ASN A 63 -1.66 0.36 -3.53
CA ASN A 63 -2.81 1.21 -3.83
C ASN A 63 -4.11 0.39 -3.84
N GLN A 64 -4.07 -0.81 -4.40
CA GLN A 64 -5.21 -1.73 -4.40
C GLN A 64 -5.59 -2.15 -2.99
N TYR A 65 -4.62 -2.50 -2.15
CA TYR A 65 -4.87 -2.85 -0.74
C TYR A 65 -5.46 -1.68 0.03
N ASN A 66 -4.91 -0.49 -0.17
CA ASN A 66 -5.41 0.71 0.48
C ASN A 66 -6.87 0.97 0.09
N GLN A 67 -7.21 0.75 -1.17
CA GLN A 67 -8.58 0.90 -1.66
C GLN A 67 -9.53 -0.12 -1.03
N LYS A 68 -9.10 -1.38 -0.93
CA LYS A 68 -9.89 -2.42 -0.27
C LYS A 68 -10.14 -2.10 1.20
N MET A 69 -9.13 -1.59 1.90
CA MET A 69 -9.28 -1.18 3.30
C MET A 69 -10.28 -0.03 3.44
N LYS A 70 -10.22 0.95 2.55
CA LYS A 70 -11.17 2.07 2.54
C LYS A 70 -12.60 1.58 2.34
N GLU A 71 -12.80 0.66 1.42
CA GLU A 71 -14.12 0.10 1.15
C GLU A 71 -14.68 -0.63 2.36
N ARG A 72 -13.85 -1.41 3.06
CA ARG A 72 -14.26 -2.11 4.27
C ARG A 72 -14.64 -1.15 5.39
N VAL A 73 -13.88 -0.09 5.56
CA VAL A 73 -14.19 0.95 6.56
C VAL A 73 -15.52 1.62 6.24
N LYS A 74 -15.75 1.96 4.96
CA LYS A 74 -17.01 2.59 4.53
C LYS A 74 -18.22 1.68 4.70
N ALA A 75 -18.03 0.39 4.48
CA ALA A 75 -19.09 -0.60 4.62
C ALA A 75 -19.45 -0.90 6.07
N GLY A 76 -18.72 -0.34 7.04
CA GLY A 76 -18.92 -0.64 8.45
C GLY A 76 -18.58 -2.07 8.79
N PHE A 77 -17.65 -2.67 8.08
CA PHE A 77 -17.29 -4.08 8.20
C PHE A 77 -16.74 -4.37 9.59
N PRO A 78 -17.16 -5.48 10.23
CA PRO A 78 -16.59 -5.84 11.53
C PRO A 78 -15.08 -6.05 11.41
N ILE A 79 -14.34 -5.36 12.25
CA ILE A 79 -12.88 -5.38 12.23
C ILE A 79 -12.33 -6.79 12.49
N GLY A 80 -13.12 -7.67 13.11
CA GLY A 80 -12.75 -9.07 13.33
C GLY A 80 -12.50 -9.88 12.06
N ASN A 81 -12.96 -9.40 10.89
CA ASN A 81 -12.80 -10.08 9.60
C ASN A 81 -11.62 -9.54 8.78
N ILE A 82 -10.76 -8.75 9.37
CA ILE A 82 -9.56 -8.22 8.71
C ILE A 82 -8.61 -9.35 8.28
N GLY A 83 -8.66 -10.49 8.94
CA GLY A 83 -7.81 -11.64 8.60
C GLY A 83 -7.95 -12.11 7.17
N ASP A 84 -9.16 -12.10 6.62
CA ASP A 84 -9.41 -12.46 5.22
C ASP A 84 -8.67 -11.54 4.26
N MET A 85 -8.75 -10.25 4.52
CA MET A 85 -8.09 -9.24 3.71
C MET A 85 -6.57 -9.38 3.79
N LEU A 86 -6.04 -9.61 4.99
CA LEU A 86 -4.60 -9.82 5.18
C LEU A 86 -4.11 -11.08 4.47
N CYS A 87 -4.90 -12.14 4.45
CA CYS A 87 -4.57 -13.35 3.70
C CYS A 87 -4.51 -13.08 2.21
N GLU A 88 -5.46 -12.33 1.66
CA GLU A 88 -5.43 -11.92 0.26
C GLU A 88 -4.17 -11.13 -0.07
N MET A 89 -3.77 -10.22 0.81
CA MET A 89 -2.58 -9.41 0.61
C MET A 89 -1.32 -10.27 0.57
N VAL A 90 -1.21 -11.26 1.45
CA VAL A 90 -0.05 -12.16 1.51
C VAL A 90 0.03 -13.03 0.26
N ILE A 91 -1.10 -13.53 -0.24
CA ILE A 91 -1.13 -14.39 -1.44
C ILE A 91 -0.66 -13.60 -2.67
N LEU A 92 -0.98 -12.30 -2.76
CA LEU A 92 -0.59 -11.47 -3.90
C LEU A 92 0.89 -11.05 -3.85
N PHE A 93 1.52 -11.13 -2.70
CA PHE A 93 2.96 -10.93 -2.58
C PHE A 93 3.72 -12.23 -2.87
#